data_170a6709efa18a0b77e3405f3e60e041
#
_entry.id   170a6709efa18a0b77e3405f3e60e041
#
_cell.length_a   1.000
_cell.length_b   1.000
_cell.length_c   1.000
_cell.angle_alpha   90.00
_cell.angle_beta   90.00
_cell.angle_gamma   90.00
#
_symmetry.space_group_name_H-M   'P 1'
#
loop_
_entity.id
_entity.type
_entity.pdbx_description
1 polymer ?
#
loop_
_entity_poly.entity_id
_entity_poly.type
_entity_poly.pdbx_seq_one_letter_code
_entity_poly.pdbx_strand_id
1 'polypeptide(L)'
;MFVRTFAGAVAGIDAVAVTVEVNIAGGGLGMYLVGLPDNAVKESEQRIRAAFENSGERMSGKKVVVSLAPADLRKEGSGFDLPIAVGILAAMGRIDAGAVAGTMFVGELSLDGSLKPVRGGLPVAVRAGSEGLRRVVLPAENAAEAAVVDGIEVIGATTLRQVVGYLNGEAEIAPAVPADDEPFAAASTHYAEDFADVRGQTHVKRALEIAAAGGHNVIMVGAPGSGKTMLARRLPTILPPLSREEALETTKIHSVAGKAGVTGGLMTRRPFRAPHHTASQVAVIGGGQSPRPGEVSLAHNGVLFLDELPEFGRSVLEVLRQPLEEKKIVVSRARYSVEYPANFTLVAAMNPCPCGYYNHPTKECTCSPGSVHRYMGRISGPLMDRIDLHVEVTPVTPQELSAAAPGEASAAVRERVVRARAVQEARFGGVEGVHTNSMMNSAMLREYCRLDAASAALLERAMERLSLSARAYDRILKAARTIADLAGRADIVQADIAEAINYRSLDRGNWGR
;
A
#
# COMPACT_ATOMS: atom_id res chain seq x y z
N MET A 1 12.89 3.02 43.54
CA MET A 1 11.95 4.03 43.00
C MET A 1 11.25 3.41 41.80
N PHE A 2 9.94 3.61 41.65
CA PHE A 2 9.11 3.04 40.59
C PHE A 2 8.66 4.15 39.63
N VAL A 3 8.81 3.94 38.32
CA VAL A 3 8.41 4.88 37.27
C VAL A 3 7.74 4.11 36.13
N ARG A 4 6.76 4.73 35.48
CA ARG A 4 6.12 4.25 34.25
C ARG A 4 6.42 5.20 33.10
N THR A 5 6.79 4.63 31.96
CA THR A 5 6.82 5.30 30.66
C THR A 5 5.97 4.52 29.66
N PHE A 6 5.65 5.11 28.50
CA PHE A 6 4.88 4.46 27.45
C PHE A 6 5.74 4.28 26.21
N ALA A 7 5.59 3.14 25.57
CA ALA A 7 6.21 2.79 24.29
C ALA A 7 5.15 2.33 23.31
N GLY A 8 5.46 2.31 22.02
CA GLY A 8 4.64 1.72 20.97
C GLY A 8 5.28 0.47 20.39
N ALA A 9 4.53 -0.63 20.32
CA ALA A 9 4.91 -1.84 19.59
C ALA A 9 4.13 -1.93 18.29
N VAL A 10 4.81 -2.00 17.15
CA VAL A 10 4.16 -2.16 15.84
C VAL A 10 3.55 -3.56 15.73
N ALA A 11 2.28 -3.63 15.34
CA ALA A 11 1.52 -4.86 15.11
C ALA A 11 0.73 -4.73 13.80
N GLY A 12 1.18 -5.39 12.74
CA GLY A 12 0.62 -5.19 11.41
C GLY A 12 0.94 -3.80 10.86
N ILE A 13 -0.07 -3.01 10.56
CA ILE A 13 0.04 -1.61 10.17
C ILE A 13 -0.26 -0.63 11.30
N ASP A 14 -0.66 -1.13 12.46
CA ASP A 14 -1.00 -0.36 13.64
C ASP A 14 0.07 -0.51 14.72
N ALA A 15 -0.13 0.17 15.84
CA ALA A 15 0.69 0.01 17.03
C ALA A 15 -0.17 -0.29 18.27
N VAL A 16 0.44 -1.02 19.21
CA VAL A 16 -0.13 -1.31 20.51
C VAL A 16 0.66 -0.56 21.56
N ALA A 17 -0.01 0.09 22.49
CA ALA A 17 0.65 0.76 23.61
C ALA A 17 1.27 -0.27 24.55
N VAL A 18 2.53 -0.04 24.92
CA VAL A 18 3.28 -0.86 25.86
C VAL A 18 3.67 0.00 27.05
N THR A 19 3.25 -0.41 28.22
CA THR A 19 3.69 0.22 29.47
C THR A 19 5.06 -0.33 29.85
N VAL A 20 6.03 0.55 30.01
CA VAL A 20 7.39 0.24 30.47
C VAL A 20 7.49 0.63 31.94
N GLU A 21 7.50 -0.35 32.82
CA GLU A 21 7.61 -0.14 34.25
C GLU A 21 9.05 -0.38 34.70
N VAL A 22 9.65 0.62 35.32
CA VAL A 22 11.04 0.55 35.80
C VAL A 22 11.04 0.65 37.32
N ASN A 23 11.68 -0.34 37.97
CA ASN A 23 11.87 -0.35 39.42
C ASN A 23 13.35 -0.53 39.75
N ILE A 24 13.89 0.40 40.52
CA ILE A 24 15.25 0.34 41.07
C ILE A 24 15.17 -0.03 42.54
N ALA A 25 15.75 -1.21 42.87
CA ALA A 25 15.72 -1.79 44.23
C ALA A 25 17.14 -2.11 44.72
N GLY A 26 17.34 -2.14 46.03
CA GLY A 26 18.55 -2.69 46.64
C GLY A 26 18.66 -4.20 46.49
N GLY A 27 19.88 -4.74 46.73
CA GLY A 27 20.08 -6.20 46.82
C GLY A 27 20.57 -6.88 45.55
N GLY A 28 21.35 -6.20 44.72
CA GLY A 28 21.98 -6.81 43.54
C GLY A 28 22.46 -5.78 42.52
N LEU A 29 23.15 -6.26 41.49
CA LEU A 29 23.60 -5.50 40.33
C LEU A 29 22.96 -6.06 39.07
N GLY A 30 22.82 -5.22 38.05
CA GLY A 30 22.36 -5.64 36.70
C GLY A 30 20.92 -5.22 36.37
N MET A 31 20.58 -5.40 35.10
CA MET A 31 19.28 -5.09 34.51
C MET A 31 18.53 -6.38 34.16
N TYR A 32 17.28 -6.44 34.51
CA TYR A 32 16.41 -7.60 34.30
C TYR A 32 15.18 -7.16 33.50
N LEU A 33 15.00 -7.74 32.32
CA LEU A 33 13.87 -7.47 31.43
C LEU A 33 12.84 -8.59 31.52
N VAL A 34 11.57 -8.24 31.75
CA VAL A 34 10.44 -9.18 31.76
C VAL A 34 9.32 -8.68 30.84
N GLY A 35 8.44 -9.58 30.37
CA GLY A 35 7.31 -9.22 29.48
C GLY A 35 7.53 -9.64 28.01
N LEU A 36 8.07 -10.84 27.77
CA LEU A 36 8.32 -11.44 26.45
C LEU A 36 9.19 -10.57 25.51
N PRO A 37 10.35 -10.06 25.94
CA PRO A 37 11.28 -9.36 25.05
C PRO A 37 11.91 -10.33 24.04
N ASP A 38 12.06 -9.90 22.77
CA ASP A 38 12.87 -10.60 21.79
C ASP A 38 14.38 -10.41 22.05
N ASN A 39 15.24 -10.95 21.19
CA ASN A 39 16.69 -10.82 21.37
C ASN A 39 17.16 -9.37 21.22
N ALA A 40 16.57 -8.60 20.30
CA ALA A 40 16.93 -7.19 20.09
C ALA A 40 16.60 -6.34 21.33
N VAL A 41 15.45 -6.59 21.97
CA VAL A 41 15.07 -5.93 23.23
C VAL A 41 15.97 -6.39 24.38
N LYS A 42 16.40 -7.65 24.43
CA LYS A 42 17.35 -8.14 25.47
C LYS A 42 18.73 -7.49 25.34
N GLU A 43 19.16 -7.20 24.12
CA GLU A 43 20.43 -6.51 23.86
C GLU A 43 20.39 -5.02 24.21
N SER A 44 19.20 -4.44 24.48
CA SER A 44 19.05 -3.03 24.85
C SER A 44 19.87 -2.65 26.07
N GLU A 45 20.10 -3.57 27.03
CA GLU A 45 20.94 -3.30 28.20
C GLU A 45 22.33 -2.79 27.80
N GLN A 46 22.97 -3.44 26.81
CA GLN A 46 24.30 -3.06 26.36
C GLN A 46 24.32 -1.72 25.66
N ARG A 47 23.31 -1.48 24.79
CA ARG A 47 23.17 -0.20 24.08
C ARG A 47 22.86 0.95 25.04
N ILE A 48 21.95 0.77 25.98
CA ILE A 48 21.57 1.78 26.98
C ILE A 48 22.77 2.11 27.89
N ARG A 49 23.52 1.09 28.34
CA ARG A 49 24.70 1.29 29.20
C ARG A 49 25.75 2.15 28.48
N ALA A 50 26.09 1.79 27.24
CA ALA A 50 27.07 2.57 26.45
C ALA A 50 26.55 3.99 26.13
N ALA A 51 25.28 4.12 25.76
CA ALA A 51 24.65 5.42 25.50
C ALA A 51 24.66 6.33 26.74
N PHE A 52 24.43 5.79 27.93
CA PHE A 52 24.53 6.56 29.18
C PHE A 52 25.93 7.09 29.39
N GLU A 53 26.96 6.22 29.31
CA GLU A 53 28.37 6.63 29.49
C GLU A 53 28.75 7.75 28.51
N ASN A 54 28.38 7.62 27.24
CA ASN A 54 28.70 8.61 26.22
C ASN A 54 27.82 9.88 26.29
N SER A 55 26.66 9.81 26.96
CA SER A 55 25.80 10.97 27.22
C SER A 55 26.14 11.72 28.54
N GLY A 56 27.13 11.23 29.30
CA GLY A 56 27.52 11.82 30.60
C GLY A 56 26.68 11.30 31.77
N GLU A 57 25.88 10.25 31.54
CA GLU A 57 25.10 9.58 32.56
C GLU A 57 25.79 8.27 33.02
N ARG A 58 25.36 7.71 34.13
CA ARG A 58 25.88 6.42 34.61
C ARG A 58 24.72 5.51 34.98
N MET A 59 24.85 4.23 34.63
CA MET A 59 23.89 3.23 35.04
C MET A 59 23.85 3.10 36.57
N SER A 60 22.68 2.85 37.14
CA SER A 60 22.51 2.60 38.57
C SER A 60 23.38 1.43 39.03
N GLY A 61 24.13 1.63 40.15
CA GLY A 61 24.83 0.56 40.85
C GLY A 61 23.92 -0.36 41.66
N LYS A 62 22.61 -0.37 41.36
CA LYS A 62 21.57 -1.20 42.01
C LYS A 62 20.88 -2.10 40.98
N LYS A 63 20.07 -3.06 41.45
CA LYS A 63 19.23 -3.90 40.59
C LYS A 63 18.16 -3.07 39.92
N VAL A 64 18.12 -3.10 38.58
CA VAL A 64 17.11 -2.47 37.75
C VAL A 64 16.20 -3.57 37.18
N VAL A 65 14.92 -3.50 37.45
CA VAL A 65 13.92 -4.41 36.86
C VAL A 65 13.05 -3.60 35.93
N VAL A 66 12.95 -4.02 34.67
CA VAL A 66 12.10 -3.43 33.64
C VAL A 66 11.04 -4.43 33.23
N SER A 67 9.77 -4.07 33.39
CA SER A 67 8.62 -4.86 32.98
C SER A 67 7.94 -4.21 31.77
N LEU A 68 7.70 -4.99 30.72
CA LEU A 68 7.04 -4.55 29.50
C LEU A 68 5.64 -5.16 29.43
N ALA A 69 4.60 -4.39 29.73
CA ALA A 69 3.22 -4.84 29.75
C ALA A 69 2.44 -4.37 28.48
N PRO A 70 1.51 -5.18 27.96
CA PRO A 70 1.00 -6.46 28.45
C PRO A 70 1.96 -7.62 28.18
N ALA A 71 1.94 -8.66 29.03
CA ALA A 71 2.91 -9.76 28.96
C ALA A 71 2.61 -10.79 27.85
N ASP A 72 1.42 -10.81 27.29
CA ASP A 72 0.99 -11.66 26.19
C ASP A 72 1.46 -11.16 24.81
N LEU A 73 1.74 -9.87 24.69
CA LEU A 73 2.31 -9.28 23.49
C LEU A 73 3.82 -9.43 23.48
N ARG A 74 4.37 -10.02 22.41
CA ARG A 74 5.82 -10.07 22.20
C ARG A 74 6.34 -8.67 21.77
N LYS A 75 7.39 -8.22 22.41
CA LYS A 75 8.07 -6.94 22.09
C LYS A 75 9.25 -7.24 21.19
N GLU A 76 9.22 -6.68 19.99
CA GLU A 76 10.22 -6.91 18.95
C GLU A 76 10.90 -5.61 18.53
N GLY A 77 12.21 -5.74 18.24
CA GLY A 77 13.02 -4.65 17.71
C GLY A 77 13.59 -3.72 18.76
N SER A 78 14.47 -2.84 18.29
CA SER A 78 15.29 -1.91 19.11
C SER A 78 14.57 -0.64 19.52
N GLY A 79 13.34 -0.40 19.06
CA GLY A 79 12.57 0.82 19.37
C GLY A 79 12.24 1.04 20.85
N PHE A 80 12.46 0.02 21.69
CA PHE A 80 12.26 0.09 23.13
C PHE A 80 13.45 0.68 23.91
N ASP A 81 14.60 0.91 23.26
CA ASP A 81 15.78 1.42 23.94
C ASP A 81 15.51 2.78 24.60
N LEU A 82 14.91 3.72 23.86
CA LEU A 82 14.60 5.05 24.38
C LEU A 82 13.62 5.04 25.56
N PRO A 83 12.44 4.40 25.48
CA PRO A 83 11.50 4.37 26.63
C PRO A 83 12.07 3.68 27.86
N ILE A 84 12.91 2.65 27.70
CA ILE A 84 13.61 1.99 28.80
C ILE A 84 14.65 2.93 29.41
N ALA A 85 15.48 3.58 28.58
CA ALA A 85 16.51 4.51 29.03
C ALA A 85 15.91 5.70 29.81
N VAL A 86 14.85 6.32 29.26
CA VAL A 86 14.12 7.42 29.92
C VAL A 86 13.51 6.96 31.25
N GLY A 87 12.90 5.76 31.26
CA GLY A 87 12.35 5.18 32.49
C GLY A 87 13.41 4.93 33.58
N ILE A 88 14.61 4.47 33.20
CA ILE A 88 15.73 4.28 34.13
C ILE A 88 16.23 5.63 34.67
N LEU A 89 16.43 6.63 33.81
CA LEU A 89 16.88 7.97 34.21
C LEU A 89 15.87 8.65 35.15
N ALA A 90 14.58 8.52 34.86
CA ALA A 90 13.52 9.01 35.73
C ALA A 90 13.49 8.27 37.09
N ALA A 91 13.67 6.93 37.09
CA ALA A 91 13.75 6.15 38.32
C ALA A 91 15.06 6.45 39.12
N MET A 92 16.07 6.98 38.50
CA MET A 92 17.31 7.48 39.16
C MET A 92 17.15 8.92 39.65
N GLY A 93 16.08 9.63 39.34
CA GLY A 93 15.87 11.03 39.65
C GLY A 93 16.71 12.00 38.78
N ARG A 94 17.14 11.55 37.61
CA ARG A 94 17.84 12.36 36.60
C ARG A 94 16.89 13.11 35.68
N ILE A 95 15.66 12.61 35.56
CA ILE A 95 14.53 13.24 34.86
C ILE A 95 13.39 13.31 35.89
N ASP A 96 12.63 14.41 35.89
CA ASP A 96 11.44 14.50 36.71
C ASP A 96 10.39 13.46 36.24
N ALA A 97 9.87 12.65 37.16
CA ALA A 97 8.87 11.65 36.88
C ALA A 97 7.57 12.26 36.29
N GLY A 98 7.26 13.52 36.64
CA GLY A 98 6.15 14.26 36.05
C GLY A 98 6.36 14.63 34.59
N ALA A 99 7.59 14.83 34.15
CA ALA A 99 7.92 15.19 32.77
C ALA A 99 7.70 14.04 31.77
N VAL A 100 7.77 12.78 32.23
CA VAL A 100 7.50 11.60 31.38
C VAL A 100 6.02 11.24 31.29
N ALA A 101 5.18 11.80 32.17
CA ALA A 101 3.74 11.52 32.19
C ALA A 101 3.07 12.07 30.91
N GLY A 102 2.16 11.26 30.32
CA GLY A 102 1.42 11.63 29.10
C GLY A 102 2.29 11.68 27.84
N THR A 103 3.47 11.05 27.87
CA THR A 103 4.41 10.99 26.73
C THR A 103 4.68 9.55 26.34
N MET A 104 4.58 9.25 25.04
CA MET A 104 5.02 7.98 24.46
C MET A 104 6.43 8.16 23.88
N PHE A 105 7.28 7.17 24.08
CA PHE A 105 8.66 7.18 23.59
C PHE A 105 8.88 6.01 22.64
N VAL A 106 9.62 6.24 21.57
CA VAL A 106 10.12 5.18 20.68
C VAL A 106 11.45 5.62 20.07
N GLY A 107 12.43 4.74 20.04
CA GLY A 107 13.74 5.04 19.44
C GLY A 107 14.76 3.97 19.75
N GLU A 108 15.62 3.67 18.77
CA GLU A 108 16.80 2.84 18.93
C GLU A 108 17.98 3.71 19.38
N LEU A 109 18.75 3.27 20.37
CA LEU A 109 19.95 3.94 20.80
C LEU A 109 21.19 3.31 20.17
N SER A 110 22.03 4.14 19.58
CA SER A 110 23.42 3.77 19.27
C SER A 110 24.30 3.86 20.51
N LEU A 111 25.45 3.24 20.46
CA LEU A 111 26.42 3.21 21.57
C LEU A 111 26.91 4.62 21.96
N ASP A 112 26.96 5.56 21.01
CA ASP A 112 27.32 6.97 21.21
C ASP A 112 26.19 7.83 21.77
N GLY A 113 25.02 7.24 22.03
CA GLY A 113 23.82 7.94 22.50
C GLY A 113 22.99 8.62 21.43
N SER A 114 23.33 8.47 20.14
CA SER A 114 22.48 8.94 19.03
C SER A 114 21.22 8.07 18.88
N LEU A 115 20.12 8.71 18.48
CA LEU A 115 18.86 8.04 18.14
C LEU A 115 18.85 7.65 16.66
N LYS A 116 18.55 6.41 16.39
CA LYS A 116 18.39 5.86 15.03
C LYS A 116 16.93 5.77 14.64
N PRO A 117 16.60 5.98 13.35
CA PRO A 117 15.25 5.89 12.86
C PRO A 117 14.65 4.52 13.13
N VAL A 118 13.36 4.51 13.48
CA VAL A 118 12.56 3.31 13.71
C VAL A 118 11.53 3.14 12.61
N ARG A 119 11.00 1.92 12.50
CA ARG A 119 9.87 1.65 11.61
C ARG A 119 8.56 1.85 12.35
N GLY A 120 7.56 2.39 11.66
CA GLY A 120 6.25 2.56 12.24
C GLY A 120 6.15 3.75 13.20
N GLY A 121 6.92 4.82 12.96
CA GLY A 121 6.79 6.08 13.71
C GLY A 121 5.37 6.63 13.65
N LEU A 122 4.77 6.62 12.46
CA LEU A 122 3.38 7.06 12.27
C LEU A 122 2.35 6.21 13.03
N PRO A 123 2.28 4.87 12.93
CA PRO A 123 1.38 4.06 13.74
C PRO A 123 1.54 4.30 15.25
N VAL A 124 2.77 4.50 15.72
CA VAL A 124 3.04 4.79 17.13
C VAL A 124 2.44 6.14 17.54
N ALA A 125 2.59 7.19 16.71
CA ALA A 125 1.98 8.49 16.96
C ALA A 125 0.46 8.43 16.95
N VAL A 126 -0.15 7.71 15.99
CA VAL A 126 -1.61 7.47 15.95
C VAL A 126 -2.08 6.78 17.23
N ARG A 127 -1.34 5.76 17.68
CA ARG A 127 -1.69 5.05 18.92
C ARG A 127 -1.57 5.96 20.14
N ALA A 128 -0.53 6.78 20.22
CA ALA A 128 -0.34 7.73 21.31
C ALA A 128 -1.54 8.70 21.42
N GLY A 129 -2.01 9.23 20.28
CA GLY A 129 -3.21 10.08 20.25
C GLY A 129 -4.47 9.34 20.71
N SER A 130 -4.68 8.09 20.28
CA SER A 130 -5.83 7.28 20.68
C SER A 130 -5.85 6.89 22.18
N GLU A 131 -4.66 6.81 22.81
CA GLU A 131 -4.52 6.61 24.26
C GLU A 131 -4.71 7.91 25.08
N GLY A 132 -4.97 9.04 24.42
CA GLY A 132 -5.10 10.33 25.07
C GLY A 132 -3.80 10.91 25.59
N LEU A 133 -2.66 10.43 25.09
CA LEU A 133 -1.34 10.99 25.40
C LEU A 133 -1.16 12.33 24.66
N ARG A 134 -0.47 13.27 25.30
CA ARG A 134 -0.28 14.61 24.74
C ARG A 134 0.90 14.70 23.77
N ARG A 135 1.88 13.78 23.91
CA ARG A 135 3.17 13.92 23.25
C ARG A 135 3.74 12.56 22.83
N VAL A 136 4.46 12.55 21.73
CA VAL A 136 5.34 11.46 21.32
C VAL A 136 6.77 11.97 21.10
N VAL A 137 7.75 11.28 21.66
CA VAL A 137 9.19 11.56 21.49
C VAL A 137 9.79 10.42 20.66
N LEU A 138 10.41 10.75 19.53
CA LEU A 138 10.95 9.78 18.60
C LEU A 138 12.18 10.33 17.86
N PRO A 139 12.91 9.51 17.08
CA PRO A 139 14.03 10.00 16.29
C PRO A 139 13.62 11.11 15.31
N ALA A 140 14.46 12.13 15.16
CA ALA A 140 14.19 13.29 14.30
C ALA A 140 13.84 12.90 12.86
N GLU A 141 14.43 11.81 12.34
CA GLU A 141 14.15 11.29 11.00
C GLU A 141 12.70 10.74 10.84
N ASN A 142 12.05 10.34 11.94
CA ASN A 142 10.65 9.90 11.95
C ASN A 142 9.67 11.04 12.26
N ALA A 143 10.15 12.21 12.66
CA ALA A 143 9.29 13.26 13.17
C ALA A 143 8.28 13.77 12.13
N ALA A 144 8.69 13.92 10.87
CA ALA A 144 7.84 14.41 9.79
C ALA A 144 6.67 13.44 9.48
N GLU A 145 6.92 12.11 9.47
CA GLU A 145 5.85 11.12 9.25
C GLU A 145 4.85 11.07 10.42
N ALA A 146 5.32 11.29 11.65
CA ALA A 146 4.50 11.29 12.84
C ALA A 146 3.69 12.58 13.01
N ALA A 147 4.23 13.72 12.56
CA ALA A 147 3.63 15.05 12.69
C ALA A 147 2.31 15.21 11.91
N VAL A 148 1.98 14.28 11.00
CA VAL A 148 0.70 14.30 10.25
C VAL A 148 -0.51 13.93 11.13
N VAL A 149 -0.27 13.44 12.35
CA VAL A 149 -1.32 13.06 13.30
C VAL A 149 -1.81 14.29 14.05
N ASP A 150 -3.08 14.62 13.88
CA ASP A 150 -3.67 15.76 14.58
C ASP A 150 -3.80 15.52 16.10
N GLY A 151 -3.65 16.59 16.88
CA GLY A 151 -3.92 16.56 18.31
C GLY A 151 -2.81 15.95 19.18
N ILE A 152 -1.65 15.60 18.62
CA ILE A 152 -0.49 15.11 19.37
C ILE A 152 0.74 15.97 19.08
N GLU A 153 1.51 16.30 20.11
CA GLU A 153 2.78 17.01 20.01
C GLU A 153 3.90 16.01 19.65
N VAL A 154 4.55 16.19 18.50
CA VAL A 154 5.62 15.30 18.01
C VAL A 154 6.97 15.96 18.27
N ILE A 155 7.81 15.33 19.07
CA ILE A 155 9.15 15.81 19.42
C ILE A 155 10.20 14.92 18.77
N GLY A 156 10.89 15.46 17.76
CA GLY A 156 11.98 14.79 17.06
C GLY A 156 13.33 15.06 17.75
N ALA A 157 13.99 14.01 18.23
CA ALA A 157 15.29 14.14 18.88
C ALA A 157 16.38 13.35 18.15
N THR A 158 17.63 13.83 18.20
CA THR A 158 18.80 13.19 17.57
C THR A 158 19.65 12.41 18.55
N THR A 159 19.61 12.73 19.85
CA THR A 159 20.41 12.08 20.88
C THR A 159 19.65 11.92 22.19
N LEU A 160 20.06 10.95 23.01
CA LEU A 160 19.53 10.76 24.36
C LEU A 160 19.74 12.02 25.23
N ARG A 161 20.89 12.67 25.13
CA ARG A 161 21.19 13.92 25.86
C ARG A 161 20.18 15.01 25.52
N GLN A 162 19.79 15.15 24.25
CA GLN A 162 18.79 16.13 23.84
C GLN A 162 17.42 15.81 24.45
N VAL A 163 17.04 14.52 24.53
CA VAL A 163 15.78 14.09 25.18
C VAL A 163 15.81 14.41 26.67
N VAL A 164 16.92 14.14 27.36
CA VAL A 164 17.08 14.44 28.80
C VAL A 164 16.96 15.95 29.05
N GLY A 165 17.71 16.78 28.31
CA GLY A 165 17.65 18.24 28.43
C GLY A 165 16.25 18.80 28.16
N TYR A 166 15.55 18.26 27.16
CA TYR A 166 14.15 18.64 26.86
C TYR A 166 13.20 18.31 28.03
N LEU A 167 13.27 17.07 28.55
CA LEU A 167 12.40 16.64 29.66
C LEU A 167 12.68 17.39 30.97
N ASN A 168 13.90 17.84 31.18
CA ASN A 168 14.29 18.67 32.33
C ASN A 168 14.01 20.17 32.14
N GLY A 169 13.58 20.60 30.94
CA GLY A 169 13.39 22.02 30.63
C GLY A 169 14.69 22.79 30.44
N GLU A 170 15.81 22.10 30.24
CA GLU A 170 17.15 22.68 30.03
C GLU A 170 17.40 23.03 28.56
N ALA A 171 16.65 22.36 27.65
CA ALA A 171 16.70 22.57 26.20
C ALA A 171 15.30 22.55 25.61
N GLU A 172 15.05 23.39 24.62
CA GLU A 172 13.81 23.42 23.88
C GLU A 172 13.96 22.64 22.57
N ILE A 173 12.99 21.79 22.25
CA ILE A 173 12.84 21.15 20.95
C ILE A 173 11.49 21.59 20.40
N ALA A 174 11.51 22.32 19.28
CA ALA A 174 10.28 22.72 18.62
C ALA A 174 9.51 21.47 18.15
N PRO A 175 8.20 21.40 18.39
CA PRO A 175 7.37 20.33 17.84
C PRO A 175 7.51 20.25 16.33
N ALA A 176 7.59 19.03 15.81
CA ALA A 176 7.63 18.81 14.38
C ALA A 176 6.30 19.22 13.74
N VAL A 177 6.38 19.85 12.59
CA VAL A 177 5.23 20.19 11.74
C VAL A 177 5.23 19.27 10.53
N PRO A 178 4.05 18.95 9.95
CA PRO A 178 3.99 18.23 8.68
C PRO A 178 4.82 18.94 7.61
N ALA A 179 5.52 18.19 6.78
CA ALA A 179 6.38 18.73 5.72
C ALA A 179 5.61 19.19 4.46
N ASP A 180 4.34 19.56 4.58
CA ASP A 180 3.49 19.89 3.46
C ASP A 180 3.66 21.38 3.07
N ASP A 181 4.49 21.63 2.07
CA ASP A 181 4.63 22.94 1.41
C ASP A 181 3.42 23.29 0.52
N GLU A 182 2.60 22.32 0.13
CA GLU A 182 1.40 22.47 -0.69
C GLU A 182 0.15 21.95 0.03
N PRO A 183 -1.03 22.56 -0.21
CA PRO A 183 -2.30 22.00 0.22
C PRO A 183 -2.43 20.55 -0.26
N PHE A 184 -2.80 19.61 0.61
CA PHE A 184 -2.95 18.18 0.31
C PHE A 184 -3.70 17.91 -1.01
N ALA A 185 -4.77 18.68 -1.28
CA ALA A 185 -5.57 18.55 -2.50
C ALA A 185 -4.77 18.90 -3.78
N ALA A 186 -3.86 19.88 -3.74
CA ALA A 186 -3.02 20.25 -4.88
C ALA A 186 -1.91 19.20 -5.09
N ALA A 187 -1.22 18.83 -4.01
CA ALA A 187 -0.16 17.82 -4.05
C ALA A 187 -0.65 16.44 -4.55
N SER A 188 -1.90 16.09 -4.25
CA SER A 188 -2.51 14.80 -4.66
C SER A 188 -2.80 14.69 -6.16
N THR A 189 -2.77 15.80 -6.89
CA THR A 189 -3.06 15.85 -8.34
C THR A 189 -1.86 16.20 -9.21
N HIS A 190 -0.72 16.50 -8.60
CA HIS A 190 0.50 16.85 -9.31
C HIS A 190 1.30 15.59 -9.68
N TYR A 191 1.43 15.30 -10.98
CA TYR A 191 2.22 14.19 -11.52
C TYR A 191 3.18 14.71 -12.59
N ALA A 192 4.35 14.07 -12.72
CA ALA A 192 5.31 14.39 -13.77
C ALA A 192 4.88 13.82 -15.14
N GLU A 193 4.14 12.71 -15.12
CA GLU A 193 3.60 12.07 -16.32
C GLU A 193 2.17 12.56 -16.59
N ASP A 194 1.78 12.65 -17.89
CA ASP A 194 0.43 12.98 -18.31
C ASP A 194 -0.05 12.06 -19.44
N PHE A 195 -1.37 11.80 -19.49
CA PHE A 195 -2.01 11.05 -20.58
C PHE A 195 -1.86 11.76 -21.93
N ALA A 196 -1.70 13.08 -21.93
CA ALA A 196 -1.44 13.88 -23.13
C ALA A 196 -0.14 13.49 -23.86
N ASP A 197 0.86 12.96 -23.13
CA ASP A 197 2.11 12.48 -23.71
C ASP A 197 1.92 11.24 -24.61
N VAL A 198 0.82 10.50 -24.40
CA VAL A 198 0.53 9.28 -25.15
C VAL A 198 -0.22 9.64 -26.43
N ARG A 199 0.44 9.51 -27.55
CA ARG A 199 -0.15 9.72 -28.88
C ARG A 199 -0.90 8.49 -29.33
N GLY A 200 -2.06 8.67 -29.96
CA GLY A 200 -2.91 7.57 -30.39
C GLY A 200 -3.44 6.71 -29.23
N GLN A 201 -3.53 5.41 -29.42
CA GLN A 201 -3.94 4.39 -28.41
C GLN A 201 -5.28 4.71 -27.73
N THR A 202 -6.23 5.28 -28.45
CA THR A 202 -7.52 5.76 -27.89
C THR A 202 -8.31 4.65 -27.20
N HIS A 203 -8.30 3.42 -27.75
CA HIS A 203 -8.99 2.28 -27.16
C HIS A 203 -8.34 1.82 -25.84
N VAL A 204 -6.98 1.89 -25.73
CA VAL A 204 -6.27 1.53 -24.48
C VAL A 204 -6.50 2.61 -23.43
N LYS A 205 -6.44 3.90 -23.80
CA LYS A 205 -6.77 5.01 -22.91
C LYS A 205 -8.20 4.87 -22.37
N ARG A 206 -9.16 4.52 -23.24
CA ARG A 206 -10.54 4.26 -22.84
C ARG A 206 -10.66 3.11 -21.85
N ALA A 207 -9.98 2.00 -22.09
CA ALA A 207 -9.94 0.88 -21.15
C ALA A 207 -9.35 1.27 -19.79
N LEU A 208 -8.27 2.08 -19.76
CA LEU A 208 -7.67 2.58 -18.53
C LEU A 208 -8.58 3.58 -17.81
N GLU A 209 -9.34 4.42 -18.52
CA GLU A 209 -10.38 5.27 -17.95
C GLU A 209 -11.48 4.44 -17.27
N ILE A 210 -11.97 3.39 -17.92
CA ILE A 210 -12.95 2.45 -17.34
C ILE A 210 -12.35 1.75 -16.11
N ALA A 211 -11.09 1.30 -16.19
CA ALA A 211 -10.39 0.68 -15.08
C ALA A 211 -10.28 1.63 -13.88
N ALA A 212 -9.90 2.89 -14.11
CA ALA A 212 -9.80 3.92 -13.08
C ALA A 212 -11.17 4.22 -12.45
N ALA A 213 -12.20 4.33 -13.27
CA ALA A 213 -13.55 4.65 -12.81
C ALA A 213 -14.18 3.51 -12.00
N GLY A 214 -14.04 2.26 -12.43
CA GLY A 214 -14.68 1.11 -11.80
C GLY A 214 -13.79 0.33 -10.82
N GLY A 215 -12.50 0.65 -10.71
CA GLY A 215 -11.54 -0.15 -9.95
C GLY A 215 -11.24 -1.50 -10.59
N HIS A 216 -11.31 -1.59 -11.92
CA HIS A 216 -11.14 -2.84 -12.67
C HIS A 216 -9.68 -3.18 -12.90
N ASN A 217 -9.35 -4.47 -12.79
CA ASN A 217 -8.05 -5.02 -13.14
C ASN A 217 -7.91 -5.12 -14.66
N VAL A 218 -6.72 -4.83 -15.17
CA VAL A 218 -6.44 -4.76 -16.61
C VAL A 218 -5.26 -5.65 -16.99
N ILE A 219 -5.37 -6.36 -18.11
CA ILE A 219 -4.21 -6.95 -18.78
C ILE A 219 -4.03 -6.33 -20.16
N MET A 220 -2.83 -5.85 -20.43
CA MET A 220 -2.41 -5.30 -21.71
C MET A 220 -1.55 -6.31 -22.47
N VAL A 221 -1.99 -6.71 -23.66
CA VAL A 221 -1.28 -7.64 -24.54
C VAL A 221 -0.81 -6.91 -25.79
N GLY A 222 0.48 -6.95 -26.07
CA GLY A 222 1.00 -6.28 -27.28
C GLY A 222 2.47 -6.55 -27.51
N ALA A 223 2.94 -6.26 -28.70
CA ALA A 223 4.33 -6.45 -29.08
C ALA A 223 5.32 -5.67 -28.18
N PRO A 224 6.58 -6.09 -28.11
CA PRO A 224 7.63 -5.29 -27.47
C PRO A 224 7.68 -3.88 -28.05
N GLY A 225 7.83 -2.85 -27.18
CA GLY A 225 7.83 -1.45 -27.59
C GLY A 225 6.49 -0.84 -27.96
N SER A 226 5.34 -1.52 -27.75
CA SER A 226 4.00 -0.95 -28.00
C SER A 226 3.53 0.08 -26.98
N GLY A 227 4.31 0.40 -25.94
CA GLY A 227 4.00 1.44 -24.98
C GLY A 227 3.24 0.97 -23.72
N LYS A 228 3.11 -0.33 -23.46
CA LYS A 228 2.39 -0.90 -22.31
C LYS A 228 2.82 -0.31 -20.97
N THR A 229 4.12 -0.31 -20.70
CA THR A 229 4.71 0.23 -19.45
C THR A 229 4.48 1.74 -19.31
N MET A 230 4.56 2.48 -20.44
CA MET A 230 4.31 3.91 -20.48
C MET A 230 2.84 4.23 -20.13
N LEU A 231 1.90 3.46 -20.66
CA LEU A 231 0.46 3.58 -20.36
C LEU A 231 0.16 3.23 -18.91
N ALA A 232 0.73 2.13 -18.39
CA ALA A 232 0.55 1.71 -17.00
C ALA A 232 1.00 2.77 -15.99
N ARG A 233 2.16 3.41 -16.21
CA ARG A 233 2.70 4.46 -15.34
C ARG A 233 1.80 5.70 -15.26
N ARG A 234 0.96 5.93 -16.27
CA ARG A 234 0.04 7.06 -16.31
C ARG A 234 -1.32 6.78 -15.67
N LEU A 235 -1.64 5.53 -15.35
CA LEU A 235 -2.90 5.21 -14.67
C LEU A 235 -3.10 5.98 -13.36
N PRO A 236 -2.09 6.13 -12.47
CA PRO A 236 -2.25 6.93 -11.25
C PRO A 236 -2.69 8.38 -11.51
N THR A 237 -2.33 8.96 -12.65
CA THR A 237 -2.64 10.37 -12.97
C THR A 237 -4.12 10.61 -13.23
N ILE A 238 -4.88 9.57 -13.57
CA ILE A 238 -6.32 9.64 -13.83
C ILE A 238 -7.18 9.00 -12.73
N LEU A 239 -6.57 8.38 -11.71
CA LEU A 239 -7.28 7.91 -10.52
C LEU A 239 -7.79 9.10 -9.69
N PRO A 240 -8.89 8.94 -8.95
CA PRO A 240 -9.32 9.94 -7.97
C PRO A 240 -8.20 10.27 -6.99
N PRO A 241 -8.08 11.50 -6.51
CA PRO A 241 -7.16 11.84 -5.43
C PRO A 241 -7.35 10.93 -4.22
N LEU A 242 -6.31 10.71 -3.41
CA LEU A 242 -6.46 10.03 -2.13
C LEU A 242 -7.33 10.86 -1.20
N SER A 243 -8.24 10.24 -0.46
CA SER A 243 -8.83 10.86 0.71
C SER A 243 -7.77 10.97 1.83
N ARG A 244 -8.02 11.81 2.85
CA ARG A 244 -7.09 11.89 4.00
C ARG A 244 -6.96 10.55 4.74
N GLU A 245 -8.05 9.79 4.82
CA GLU A 245 -8.08 8.45 5.43
C GLU A 245 -7.28 7.44 4.61
N GLU A 246 -7.51 7.38 3.28
CA GLU A 246 -6.73 6.55 2.36
C GLU A 246 -5.23 6.89 2.41
N ALA A 247 -4.91 8.19 2.48
CA ALA A 247 -3.53 8.67 2.57
C ALA A 247 -2.86 8.24 3.88
N LEU A 248 -3.58 8.36 5.00
CA LEU A 248 -3.09 7.95 6.32
C LEU A 248 -2.84 6.44 6.37
N GLU A 249 -3.79 5.63 5.89
CA GLU A 249 -3.66 4.16 5.84
C GLU A 249 -2.48 3.74 4.95
N THR A 250 -2.36 4.34 3.77
CA THR A 250 -1.26 4.09 2.84
C THR A 250 0.08 4.46 3.46
N THR A 251 0.15 5.63 4.14
CA THR A 251 1.37 6.08 4.82
C THR A 251 1.76 5.15 5.97
N LYS A 252 0.80 4.65 6.76
CA LYS A 252 1.06 3.65 7.81
C LYS A 252 1.76 2.40 7.24
N ILE A 253 1.26 1.86 6.12
CA ILE A 253 1.86 0.69 5.47
C ILE A 253 3.32 0.99 5.08
N HIS A 254 3.59 2.15 4.49
CA HIS A 254 4.93 2.57 4.09
C HIS A 254 5.84 2.84 5.29
N SER A 255 5.32 3.40 6.39
CA SER A 255 6.02 3.62 7.65
C SER A 255 6.51 2.29 8.25
N VAL A 256 5.62 1.30 8.37
CA VAL A 256 5.97 -0.06 8.86
C VAL A 256 6.96 -0.77 7.94
N ALA A 257 6.89 -0.53 6.63
CA ALA A 257 7.87 -1.05 5.68
C ALA A 257 9.24 -0.35 5.77
N GLY A 258 9.35 0.77 6.51
CA GLY A 258 10.55 1.59 6.59
C GLY A 258 10.80 2.42 5.32
N LYS A 259 9.74 2.80 4.62
CA LYS A 259 9.78 3.55 3.35
C LYS A 259 9.13 4.94 3.43
N ALA A 260 8.62 5.35 4.58
CA ALA A 260 7.96 6.65 4.77
C ALA A 260 8.91 7.85 4.75
N GLY A 261 10.16 7.67 5.20
CA GLY A 261 11.16 8.75 5.27
C GLY A 261 11.53 9.41 3.93
N VAL A 262 11.12 8.81 2.80
CA VAL A 262 11.39 9.37 1.46
C VAL A 262 10.40 10.50 1.11
N THR A 263 9.22 10.54 1.74
CA THR A 263 8.15 11.51 1.43
C THR A 263 8.01 12.62 2.46
N GLY A 264 8.60 12.47 3.65
CA GLY A 264 8.64 13.51 4.70
C GLY A 264 7.29 13.89 5.33
N GLY A 265 6.19 13.22 4.97
CA GLY A 265 4.85 13.57 5.42
C GLY A 265 3.81 12.53 5.01
N LEU A 266 2.55 12.95 4.89
CA LEU A 266 1.45 12.13 4.40
C LEU A 266 1.66 11.80 2.90
N MET A 267 1.44 10.56 2.49
CA MET A 267 1.47 10.20 1.08
C MET A 267 0.30 10.86 0.36
N THR A 268 0.61 11.82 -0.51
CA THR A 268 -0.40 12.58 -1.26
C THR A 268 -0.81 11.90 -2.57
N ARG A 269 0.08 11.07 -3.14
CA ARG A 269 -0.15 10.40 -4.44
C ARG A 269 -0.42 8.92 -4.27
N ARG A 270 -1.26 8.38 -5.15
CA ARG A 270 -1.50 6.94 -5.19
C ARG A 270 -0.23 6.19 -5.57
N PRO A 271 0.20 5.17 -4.79
CA PRO A 271 1.42 4.44 -5.05
C PRO A 271 1.36 3.68 -6.39
N PHE A 272 2.47 3.66 -7.10
CA PHE A 272 2.70 2.81 -8.26
C PHE A 272 3.84 1.84 -7.95
N ARG A 273 3.51 0.54 -7.84
CA ARG A 273 4.49 -0.50 -7.53
C ARG A 273 4.69 -1.41 -8.73
N ALA A 274 5.94 -1.59 -9.13
CA ALA A 274 6.30 -2.38 -10.30
C ALA A 274 7.45 -3.36 -9.93
N PRO A 275 7.16 -4.46 -9.21
CA PRO A 275 8.17 -5.45 -8.89
C PRO A 275 8.66 -6.14 -10.17
N HIS A 276 9.96 -6.43 -10.21
CA HIS A 276 10.54 -7.21 -11.29
C HIS A 276 10.05 -8.66 -11.25
N HIS A 277 9.92 -9.32 -12.40
CA HIS A 277 9.41 -10.70 -12.48
C HIS A 277 10.27 -11.74 -11.71
N THR A 278 11.52 -11.43 -11.38
CA THR A 278 12.39 -12.25 -10.52
C THR A 278 12.14 -12.07 -9.03
N ALA A 279 11.22 -11.20 -8.62
CA ALA A 279 10.91 -10.97 -7.23
C ALA A 279 10.41 -12.26 -6.55
N SER A 280 10.91 -12.53 -5.34
CA SER A 280 10.45 -13.68 -4.57
C SER A 280 9.01 -13.50 -4.07
N GLN A 281 8.34 -14.61 -3.77
CA GLN A 281 7.00 -14.59 -3.18
C GLN A 281 6.95 -13.71 -1.91
N VAL A 282 7.97 -13.79 -1.04
CA VAL A 282 8.07 -12.98 0.18
C VAL A 282 8.21 -11.48 -0.14
N ALA A 283 8.95 -11.12 -1.20
CA ALA A 283 9.05 -9.72 -1.62
C ALA A 283 7.70 -9.17 -2.12
N VAL A 284 6.92 -10.00 -2.83
CA VAL A 284 5.63 -9.57 -3.40
C VAL A 284 4.55 -9.50 -2.33
N ILE A 285 4.41 -10.52 -1.48
CA ILE A 285 3.32 -10.65 -0.51
C ILE A 285 3.68 -10.04 0.84
N GLY A 286 4.93 -10.10 1.20
CA GLY A 286 5.40 -9.83 2.55
C GLY A 286 5.74 -11.11 3.32
N GLY A 287 6.26 -10.95 4.51
CA GLY A 287 6.70 -12.04 5.36
C GLY A 287 8.07 -11.79 5.98
N GLY A 288 8.77 -12.86 6.28
CA GLY A 288 10.04 -12.84 7.01
C GLY A 288 9.90 -13.38 8.43
N GLN A 289 10.96 -13.29 9.23
CA GLN A 289 10.92 -13.69 10.65
C GLN A 289 10.05 -12.71 11.45
N SER A 290 10.18 -11.41 11.21
CA SER A 290 9.23 -10.37 11.62
C SER A 290 8.42 -10.01 10.38
N PRO A 291 7.10 -10.30 10.34
CA PRO A 291 6.28 -10.07 9.17
C PRO A 291 6.33 -8.62 8.72
N ARG A 292 6.57 -8.39 7.42
CA ARG A 292 6.60 -7.07 6.81
C ARG A 292 5.69 -7.02 5.60
N PRO A 293 5.07 -5.86 5.30
CA PRO A 293 4.28 -5.70 4.09
C PRO A 293 5.17 -5.86 2.84
N GLY A 294 4.64 -6.60 1.84
CA GLY A 294 5.26 -6.76 0.52
C GLY A 294 4.78 -5.72 -0.49
N GLU A 295 5.20 -5.88 -1.75
CA GLU A 295 4.85 -4.96 -2.85
C GLU A 295 3.33 -4.86 -3.07
N VAL A 296 2.57 -5.93 -2.80
CA VAL A 296 1.11 -5.96 -2.87
C VAL A 296 0.48 -4.98 -1.88
N SER A 297 0.95 -4.99 -0.62
CA SER A 297 0.49 -4.04 0.40
C SER A 297 1.03 -2.63 0.18
N LEU A 298 2.26 -2.49 -0.34
CA LEU A 298 2.82 -1.19 -0.72
C LEU A 298 2.09 -0.54 -1.91
N ALA A 299 1.33 -1.33 -2.70
CA ALA A 299 0.46 -0.84 -3.77
C ALA A 299 -0.96 -0.45 -3.28
N HIS A 300 -1.23 -0.59 -1.98
CA HIS A 300 -2.55 -0.28 -1.40
C HIS A 300 -3.01 1.14 -1.76
N ASN A 301 -4.29 1.27 -2.11
CA ASN A 301 -4.91 2.49 -2.66
C ASN A 301 -4.25 3.03 -3.95
N GLY A 302 -3.50 2.19 -4.66
CA GLY A 302 -2.77 2.57 -5.88
C GLY A 302 -2.78 1.49 -6.95
N VAL A 303 -1.66 1.34 -7.61
CA VAL A 303 -1.50 0.45 -8.77
C VAL A 303 -0.37 -0.54 -8.54
N LEU A 304 -0.66 -1.83 -8.70
CA LEU A 304 0.34 -2.88 -8.84
C LEU A 304 0.52 -3.20 -10.33
N PHE A 305 1.70 -2.89 -10.86
CA PHE A 305 2.04 -3.16 -12.25
C PHE A 305 2.94 -4.39 -12.35
N LEU A 306 2.51 -5.40 -13.10
CA LEU A 306 3.28 -6.61 -13.37
C LEU A 306 3.61 -6.66 -14.86
N ASP A 307 4.82 -6.25 -15.21
CA ASP A 307 5.32 -6.37 -16.59
C ASP A 307 5.80 -7.81 -16.85
N GLU A 308 5.71 -8.26 -18.09
CA GLU A 308 6.08 -9.61 -18.48
C GLU A 308 5.40 -10.69 -17.62
N LEU A 309 4.09 -10.56 -17.40
CA LEU A 309 3.31 -11.40 -16.48
C LEU A 309 3.62 -12.91 -16.57
N PRO A 310 3.77 -13.55 -17.77
CA PRO A 310 4.09 -14.97 -17.87
C PRO A 310 5.49 -15.35 -17.37
N GLU A 311 6.39 -14.39 -17.13
CA GLU A 311 7.76 -14.66 -16.64
C GLU A 311 7.82 -14.70 -15.10
N PHE A 312 6.78 -14.26 -14.41
CA PHE A 312 6.69 -14.44 -12.95
C PHE A 312 6.58 -15.92 -12.57
N GLY A 313 7.22 -16.29 -11.48
CA GLY A 313 7.08 -17.63 -10.91
C GLY A 313 5.61 -17.97 -10.61
N ARG A 314 5.16 -19.19 -10.95
CA ARG A 314 3.76 -19.62 -10.78
C ARG A 314 3.27 -19.43 -9.34
N SER A 315 4.10 -19.70 -8.34
CA SER A 315 3.77 -19.49 -6.93
C SER A 315 3.48 -18.02 -6.60
N VAL A 316 4.18 -17.08 -7.24
CA VAL A 316 3.96 -15.64 -7.09
C VAL A 316 2.61 -15.23 -7.67
N LEU A 317 2.26 -15.76 -8.85
CA LEU A 317 0.98 -15.46 -9.50
C LEU A 317 -0.22 -16.03 -8.74
N GLU A 318 -0.11 -17.26 -8.21
CA GLU A 318 -1.22 -17.90 -7.49
C GLU A 318 -1.57 -17.19 -6.18
N VAL A 319 -0.57 -16.65 -5.46
CA VAL A 319 -0.84 -15.95 -4.19
C VAL A 319 -1.48 -14.57 -4.37
N LEU A 320 -1.43 -13.97 -5.58
CA LEU A 320 -2.15 -12.74 -5.89
C LEU A 320 -3.67 -12.91 -5.93
N ARG A 321 -4.16 -14.16 -6.01
CA ARG A 321 -5.60 -14.44 -6.08
C ARG A 321 -6.35 -13.96 -4.85
N GLN A 322 -5.76 -14.12 -3.66
CA GLN A 322 -6.38 -13.69 -2.41
C GLN A 322 -6.54 -12.16 -2.35
N PRO A 323 -5.48 -11.33 -2.50
CA PRO A 323 -5.64 -9.88 -2.40
C PRO A 323 -6.48 -9.27 -3.53
N LEU A 324 -6.57 -9.90 -4.68
CA LEU A 324 -7.46 -9.44 -5.76
C LEU A 324 -8.94 -9.59 -5.40
N GLU A 325 -9.31 -10.57 -4.58
CA GLU A 325 -10.69 -10.79 -4.11
C GLU A 325 -10.97 -10.11 -2.77
N GLU A 326 -10.11 -10.34 -1.77
CA GLU A 326 -10.36 -9.96 -0.38
C GLU A 326 -9.84 -8.56 -0.04
N LYS A 327 -9.09 -7.91 -0.94
CA LYS A 327 -8.47 -6.59 -0.75
C LYS A 327 -7.52 -6.52 0.46
N LYS A 328 -7.08 -7.67 0.93
CA LYS A 328 -6.15 -7.85 2.04
C LYS A 328 -5.30 -9.10 1.81
N ILE A 329 -4.21 -9.19 2.55
CA ILE A 329 -3.35 -10.35 2.55
C ILE A 329 -3.05 -10.78 3.97
N VAL A 330 -3.15 -12.08 4.23
CA VAL A 330 -2.85 -12.66 5.54
C VAL A 330 -1.49 -13.35 5.47
N VAL A 331 -0.53 -12.84 6.22
CA VAL A 331 0.79 -13.44 6.38
C VAL A 331 0.79 -14.28 7.66
N SER A 332 0.58 -15.58 7.51
CA SER A 332 0.57 -16.53 8.64
C SER A 332 1.92 -17.22 8.79
N ARG A 333 2.41 -17.30 10.01
CA ARG A 333 3.58 -18.06 10.45
C ARG A 333 3.25 -18.81 11.73
N ALA A 334 4.08 -19.75 12.14
CA ALA A 334 3.83 -20.60 13.32
C ALA A 334 3.47 -19.82 14.61
N ARG A 335 3.86 -18.55 14.71
CA ARG A 335 3.65 -17.70 15.90
C ARG A 335 2.91 -16.40 15.63
N TYR A 336 2.58 -16.08 14.37
CA TYR A 336 1.96 -14.83 13.98
C TYR A 336 0.95 -15.06 12.86
N SER A 337 -0.14 -14.35 12.92
CA SER A 337 -1.02 -14.10 11.79
C SER A 337 -1.24 -12.59 11.72
N VAL A 338 -0.73 -11.97 10.67
CA VAL A 338 -0.81 -10.53 10.46
C VAL A 338 -1.54 -10.28 9.17
N GLU A 339 -2.53 -9.41 9.22
CA GLU A 339 -3.28 -8.95 8.07
C GLU A 339 -2.73 -7.61 7.59
N TYR A 340 -2.53 -7.49 6.29
CA TYR A 340 -2.14 -6.24 5.65
C TYR A 340 -3.19 -5.84 4.61
N PRO A 341 -3.64 -4.60 4.57
CA PRO A 341 -4.48 -4.08 3.49
C PRO A 341 -3.78 -4.20 2.14
N ALA A 342 -4.55 -4.51 1.10
CA ALA A 342 -4.06 -4.75 -0.25
C ALA A 342 -5.12 -4.38 -1.31
N ASN A 343 -5.79 -3.24 -1.15
CA ASN A 343 -6.74 -2.72 -2.11
C ASN A 343 -5.99 -1.94 -3.20
N PHE A 344 -5.62 -2.61 -4.28
CA PHE A 344 -4.91 -2.03 -5.44
C PHE A 344 -5.65 -2.36 -6.73
N THR A 345 -5.38 -1.58 -7.77
CA THR A 345 -5.72 -1.93 -9.16
C THR A 345 -4.56 -2.69 -9.78
N LEU A 346 -4.80 -3.93 -10.22
CA LEU A 346 -3.80 -4.70 -10.96
C LEU A 346 -3.75 -4.22 -12.41
N VAL A 347 -2.58 -3.84 -12.87
CA VAL A 347 -2.26 -3.67 -14.29
C VAL A 347 -1.21 -4.69 -14.66
N ALA A 348 -1.56 -5.63 -15.50
CA ALA A 348 -0.63 -6.62 -16.02
C ALA A 348 -0.26 -6.28 -17.47
N ALA A 349 0.98 -6.58 -17.88
CA ALA A 349 1.41 -6.46 -19.25
C ALA A 349 2.09 -7.75 -19.70
N MET A 350 1.87 -8.13 -20.94
CA MET A 350 2.54 -9.29 -21.52
C MET A 350 2.69 -9.15 -23.05
N ASN A 351 3.60 -9.92 -23.58
CA ASN A 351 3.68 -10.11 -25.04
C ASN A 351 2.67 -11.16 -25.50
N PRO A 352 2.25 -11.15 -26.76
CA PRO A 352 1.26 -12.12 -27.26
C PRO A 352 1.82 -13.55 -27.45
N CYS A 353 3.15 -13.69 -27.47
CA CYS A 353 3.87 -14.95 -27.60
C CYS A 353 5.34 -14.78 -27.18
N PRO A 354 6.16 -15.83 -27.10
CA PRO A 354 7.58 -15.71 -26.74
C PRO A 354 8.41 -14.78 -27.65
N CYS A 355 8.17 -14.75 -28.97
CA CYS A 355 8.87 -13.81 -29.86
C CYS A 355 8.26 -12.40 -29.85
N GLY A 356 7.03 -12.24 -29.31
CA GLY A 356 6.33 -10.96 -29.17
C GLY A 356 5.54 -10.50 -30.40
N TYR A 357 5.49 -11.28 -31.49
CA TYR A 357 4.92 -10.82 -32.78
C TYR A 357 3.70 -11.62 -33.24
N TYR A 358 3.08 -12.42 -32.40
CA TYR A 358 1.82 -13.11 -32.74
C TYR A 358 0.73 -12.07 -33.05
N ASN A 359 0.05 -12.21 -34.20
CA ASN A 359 -0.93 -11.26 -34.74
C ASN A 359 -0.38 -9.82 -34.97
N HIS A 360 0.92 -9.67 -35.15
CA HIS A 360 1.51 -8.35 -35.44
C HIS A 360 1.23 -7.95 -36.90
N PRO A 361 0.80 -6.70 -37.18
CA PRO A 361 0.37 -6.28 -38.50
C PRO A 361 1.47 -6.31 -39.58
N THR A 362 2.75 -6.17 -39.20
CA THR A 362 3.88 -6.01 -40.12
C THR A 362 5.05 -6.96 -39.86
N LYS A 363 5.10 -7.65 -38.74
CA LYS A 363 6.18 -8.58 -38.37
C LYS A 363 5.65 -9.99 -38.25
N GLU A 364 6.35 -10.95 -38.82
CA GLU A 364 5.97 -12.35 -38.81
C GLU A 364 6.31 -13.03 -37.49
N CYS A 365 5.37 -13.81 -36.97
CA CYS A 365 5.60 -14.59 -35.74
C CYS A 365 6.34 -15.89 -36.08
N THR A 366 7.45 -16.14 -35.40
CA THR A 366 8.28 -17.35 -35.57
C THR A 366 7.92 -18.49 -34.61
N CYS A 367 6.93 -18.30 -33.74
CA CYS A 367 6.56 -19.28 -32.73
C CYS A 367 5.62 -20.33 -33.29
N SER A 368 5.85 -21.61 -32.94
CA SER A 368 4.86 -22.65 -33.22
C SER A 368 3.59 -22.47 -32.38
N PRO A 369 2.42 -22.89 -32.86
CA PRO A 369 1.18 -22.79 -32.09
C PRO A 369 1.27 -23.39 -30.68
N GLY A 370 1.93 -24.55 -30.52
CA GLY A 370 2.15 -25.18 -29.23
C GLY A 370 3.06 -24.36 -28.28
N SER A 371 3.98 -23.53 -28.84
CA SER A 371 4.79 -22.61 -28.06
C SER A 371 3.98 -21.44 -27.55
N VAL A 372 3.10 -20.86 -28.38
CA VAL A 372 2.19 -19.79 -28.00
C VAL A 372 1.24 -20.28 -26.90
N HIS A 373 0.63 -21.44 -27.09
CA HIS A 373 -0.29 -22.03 -26.09
C HIS A 373 0.40 -22.29 -24.74
N ARG A 374 1.61 -22.84 -24.72
CA ARG A 374 2.39 -23.04 -23.48
C ARG A 374 2.75 -21.72 -22.79
N TYR A 375 3.05 -20.68 -23.56
CA TYR A 375 3.36 -19.37 -23.01
C TYR A 375 2.15 -18.74 -22.33
N MET A 376 1.00 -18.76 -22.99
CA MET A 376 -0.26 -18.28 -22.42
C MET A 376 -0.70 -19.11 -21.20
N GLY A 377 -0.50 -20.42 -21.24
CA GLY A 377 -0.84 -21.36 -20.16
C GLY A 377 0.02 -21.21 -18.89
N ARG A 378 1.06 -20.36 -18.88
CA ARG A 378 1.77 -20.01 -17.65
C ARG A 378 0.90 -19.21 -16.68
N ILE A 379 -0.07 -18.45 -17.20
CA ILE A 379 -1.07 -17.74 -16.41
C ILE A 379 -2.25 -18.68 -16.19
N SER A 380 -2.60 -18.94 -14.94
CA SER A 380 -3.71 -19.82 -14.62
C SER A 380 -5.06 -19.20 -14.99
N GLY A 381 -6.01 -20.04 -15.43
CA GLY A 381 -7.38 -19.61 -15.69
C GLY A 381 -8.00 -18.83 -14.50
N PRO A 382 -7.90 -19.35 -13.26
CA PRO A 382 -8.40 -18.64 -12.10
C PRO A 382 -7.80 -17.24 -11.86
N LEU A 383 -6.55 -16.97 -12.27
CA LEU A 383 -6.00 -15.62 -12.21
C LEU A 383 -6.55 -14.74 -13.32
N MET A 384 -6.65 -15.26 -14.55
CA MET A 384 -7.26 -14.56 -15.69
C MET A 384 -8.72 -14.19 -15.42
N ASP A 385 -9.48 -15.05 -14.78
CA ASP A 385 -10.85 -14.78 -14.34
C ASP A 385 -10.97 -13.57 -13.39
N ARG A 386 -9.88 -13.14 -12.74
CA ARG A 386 -9.85 -11.98 -11.83
C ARG A 386 -9.41 -10.69 -12.49
N ILE A 387 -9.03 -10.76 -13.76
CA ILE A 387 -8.72 -9.59 -14.57
C ILE A 387 -9.97 -9.24 -15.39
N ASP A 388 -10.47 -8.02 -15.19
CA ASP A 388 -11.75 -7.60 -15.74
C ASP A 388 -11.66 -7.20 -17.21
N LEU A 389 -10.58 -6.48 -17.57
CA LEU A 389 -10.42 -5.88 -18.89
C LEU A 389 -9.17 -6.45 -19.58
N HIS A 390 -9.35 -6.98 -20.78
CA HIS A 390 -8.31 -7.48 -21.65
C HIS A 390 -8.14 -6.53 -22.84
N VAL A 391 -6.96 -5.95 -23.00
CA VAL A 391 -6.71 -4.89 -23.96
C VAL A 391 -5.54 -5.24 -24.88
N GLU A 392 -5.76 -5.23 -26.18
CA GLU A 392 -4.69 -5.38 -27.15
C GLU A 392 -4.04 -4.01 -27.42
N VAL A 393 -2.72 -3.94 -27.26
CA VAL A 393 -1.92 -2.74 -27.47
C VAL A 393 -1.17 -2.84 -28.78
N THR A 394 -1.70 -2.19 -29.82
CA THR A 394 -1.08 -2.16 -31.12
C THR A 394 0.07 -1.13 -31.16
N PRO A 395 1.18 -1.40 -31.85
CA PRO A 395 2.24 -0.38 -32.05
C PRO A 395 1.68 0.85 -32.78
N VAL A 396 2.08 2.04 -32.32
CA VAL A 396 1.74 3.31 -33.00
C VAL A 396 2.65 3.47 -34.21
N THR A 397 2.08 3.80 -35.35
CA THR A 397 2.85 4.01 -36.60
C THR A 397 3.64 5.31 -36.54
N PRO A 398 4.78 5.44 -37.28
CA PRO A 398 5.54 6.69 -37.35
C PRO A 398 4.69 7.87 -37.85
N GLN A 399 3.72 7.61 -38.73
CA GLN A 399 2.79 8.62 -39.23
C GLN A 399 1.84 9.13 -38.13
N GLU A 400 1.29 8.22 -37.31
CA GLU A 400 0.49 8.61 -36.14
C GLU A 400 1.30 9.37 -35.10
N LEU A 401 2.59 9.00 -34.88
CA LEU A 401 3.49 9.72 -33.98
C LEU A 401 3.80 11.15 -34.45
N SER A 402 3.92 11.36 -35.77
CA SER A 402 4.24 12.67 -36.33
C SER A 402 3.02 13.57 -36.55
N ALA A 403 1.88 12.98 -36.90
CA ALA A 403 0.65 13.71 -37.26
C ALA A 403 -0.33 13.96 -36.10
N ALA A 404 -0.19 13.22 -34.98
CA ALA A 404 -1.14 13.30 -33.89
C ALA A 404 -0.96 14.57 -33.07
N ALA A 405 -2.05 15.31 -32.85
CA ALA A 405 -2.16 16.32 -31.80
C ALA A 405 -1.84 15.70 -30.42
N PRO A 406 -1.45 16.50 -29.42
CA PRO A 406 -1.33 16.05 -28.05
C PRO A 406 -2.57 15.25 -27.62
N GLY A 407 -2.38 14.18 -26.86
CA GLY A 407 -3.49 13.42 -26.30
C GLY A 407 -4.33 14.26 -25.35
N GLU A 408 -5.46 13.70 -24.93
CA GLU A 408 -6.28 14.33 -23.89
C GLU A 408 -5.51 14.35 -22.55
N ALA A 409 -5.56 15.49 -21.85
CA ALA A 409 -4.84 15.66 -20.59
C ALA A 409 -5.41 14.77 -19.47
N SER A 410 -4.53 14.27 -18.59
CA SER A 410 -4.91 13.48 -17.41
C SER A 410 -5.99 14.16 -16.56
N ALA A 411 -5.94 15.49 -16.43
CA ALA A 411 -6.91 16.25 -15.63
C ALA A 411 -8.34 16.10 -16.15
N ALA A 412 -8.56 16.17 -17.48
CA ALA A 412 -9.88 16.01 -18.08
C ALA A 412 -10.42 14.57 -17.91
N VAL A 413 -9.57 13.57 -18.11
CA VAL A 413 -9.95 12.17 -17.88
C VAL A 413 -10.27 11.94 -16.41
N ARG A 414 -9.44 12.43 -15.49
CA ARG A 414 -9.63 12.31 -14.03
C ARG A 414 -10.95 12.94 -13.59
N GLU A 415 -11.33 14.07 -14.15
CA GLU A 415 -12.62 14.69 -13.82
C GLU A 415 -13.81 13.79 -14.14
N ARG A 416 -13.80 13.09 -15.29
CA ARG A 416 -14.84 12.10 -15.64
C ARG A 416 -14.82 10.90 -14.70
N VAL A 417 -13.63 10.43 -14.37
CA VAL A 417 -13.43 9.32 -13.42
C VAL A 417 -13.97 9.69 -12.03
N VAL A 418 -13.66 10.88 -11.53
CA VAL A 418 -14.16 11.38 -10.23
C VAL A 418 -15.68 11.46 -10.21
N ARG A 419 -16.30 12.00 -11.28
CA ARG A 419 -17.77 12.03 -11.40
C ARG A 419 -18.40 10.64 -11.36
N ALA A 420 -17.82 9.68 -12.10
CA ALA A 420 -18.32 8.31 -12.09
C ALA A 420 -18.13 7.63 -10.70
N ARG A 421 -17.04 7.94 -10.01
CA ARG A 421 -16.81 7.45 -8.63
C ARG A 421 -17.80 8.02 -7.63
N ALA A 422 -18.14 9.30 -7.75
CA ALA A 422 -19.15 9.92 -6.88
C ALA A 422 -20.53 9.24 -7.03
N VAL A 423 -20.90 8.82 -8.25
CA VAL A 423 -22.12 8.02 -8.48
C VAL A 423 -22.05 6.66 -7.78
N GLN A 424 -20.89 6.00 -7.82
CA GLN A 424 -20.68 4.70 -7.16
C GLN A 424 -20.67 4.85 -5.63
N GLU A 425 -20.04 5.88 -5.10
CA GLU A 425 -20.04 6.19 -3.68
C GLU A 425 -21.46 6.44 -3.14
N ALA A 426 -22.27 7.21 -3.87
CA ALA A 426 -23.68 7.40 -3.55
C ALA A 426 -24.49 6.09 -3.64
N ARG A 427 -24.18 5.22 -4.62
CA ARG A 427 -24.83 3.91 -4.82
C ARG A 427 -24.53 2.92 -3.69
N PHE A 428 -23.29 2.89 -3.23
CA PHE A 428 -22.81 1.94 -2.23
C PHE A 428 -22.73 2.53 -0.82
N GLY A 429 -23.17 3.77 -0.63
CA GLY A 429 -23.14 4.46 0.66
C GLY A 429 -23.80 3.62 1.76
N GLY A 430 -23.04 3.34 2.83
CA GLY A 430 -23.48 2.48 3.93
C GLY A 430 -23.19 0.98 3.77
N VAL A 431 -22.59 0.53 2.66
CA VAL A 431 -22.14 -0.85 2.49
C VAL A 431 -20.64 -0.93 2.78
N GLU A 432 -20.29 -1.55 3.89
CA GLU A 432 -18.90 -1.70 4.33
C GLU A 432 -18.06 -2.45 3.30
N GLY A 433 -16.89 -1.91 2.96
CA GLY A 433 -15.92 -2.55 2.07
C GLY A 433 -16.25 -2.51 0.58
N VAL A 434 -17.33 -1.84 0.14
CA VAL A 434 -17.69 -1.69 -1.27
C VAL A 434 -17.65 -0.23 -1.69
N HIS A 435 -16.67 0.13 -2.54
CA HIS A 435 -16.45 1.50 -2.99
C HIS A 435 -16.55 1.66 -4.50
N THR A 436 -16.51 0.56 -5.26
CA THR A 436 -16.46 0.58 -6.72
C THR A 436 -17.25 -0.55 -7.34
N ASN A 437 -17.63 -0.38 -8.63
CA ASN A 437 -18.39 -1.39 -9.35
C ASN A 437 -17.68 -2.75 -9.44
N SER A 438 -16.34 -2.77 -9.48
CA SER A 438 -15.60 -4.05 -9.49
C SER A 438 -15.82 -4.88 -8.22
N MET A 439 -16.19 -4.24 -7.11
CA MET A 439 -16.41 -4.89 -5.81
C MET A 439 -17.84 -5.42 -5.62
N MET A 440 -18.77 -5.13 -6.54
CA MET A 440 -20.14 -5.63 -6.45
C MET A 440 -20.20 -7.16 -6.31
N ASN A 441 -21.01 -7.64 -5.38
CA ASN A 441 -21.36 -9.05 -5.25
C ASN A 441 -22.56 -9.41 -6.17
N SER A 442 -22.93 -10.69 -6.21
CA SER A 442 -24.03 -11.17 -7.08
C SER A 442 -25.40 -10.57 -6.73
N ALA A 443 -25.66 -10.17 -5.49
CA ALA A 443 -26.91 -9.50 -5.12
C ALA A 443 -26.95 -8.07 -5.70
N MET A 444 -25.86 -7.33 -5.56
CA MET A 444 -25.70 -5.98 -6.12
C MET A 444 -25.74 -5.99 -7.65
N LEU A 445 -25.18 -7.02 -8.31
CA LEU A 445 -25.28 -7.14 -9.77
C LEU A 445 -26.74 -7.25 -10.21
N ARG A 446 -27.56 -8.04 -9.53
CA ARG A 446 -29.00 -8.14 -9.82
C ARG A 446 -29.76 -6.83 -9.61
N GLU A 447 -29.32 -6.03 -8.65
CA GLU A 447 -29.96 -4.76 -8.30
C GLU A 447 -29.55 -3.64 -9.25
N TYR A 448 -28.23 -3.45 -9.48
CA TYR A 448 -27.66 -2.28 -10.16
C TYR A 448 -27.29 -2.51 -11.63
N CYS A 449 -27.28 -3.77 -12.10
CA CYS A 449 -26.94 -4.13 -13.48
C CYS A 449 -28.12 -4.75 -14.22
N ARG A 450 -29.31 -4.18 -14.06
CA ARG A 450 -30.50 -4.64 -14.82
C ARG A 450 -30.33 -4.34 -16.30
N LEU A 451 -30.65 -5.31 -17.13
CA LEU A 451 -30.57 -5.21 -18.58
C LEU A 451 -31.98 -5.16 -19.19
N ASP A 452 -32.13 -4.38 -20.24
CA ASP A 452 -33.29 -4.49 -21.12
C ASP A 452 -33.21 -5.77 -21.99
N ALA A 453 -34.29 -6.13 -22.64
CA ALA A 453 -34.38 -7.37 -23.46
C ALA A 453 -33.33 -7.41 -24.60
N ALA A 454 -33.02 -6.27 -25.22
CA ALA A 454 -32.04 -6.17 -26.32
C ALA A 454 -30.59 -6.37 -25.78
N SER A 455 -30.25 -5.75 -24.65
CA SER A 455 -28.95 -5.89 -23.99
C SER A 455 -28.74 -7.32 -23.46
N ALA A 456 -29.77 -7.93 -22.86
CA ALA A 456 -29.73 -9.32 -22.40
C ALA A 456 -29.50 -10.30 -23.57
N ALA A 457 -30.24 -10.17 -24.65
CA ALA A 457 -30.08 -11.01 -25.83
C ALA A 457 -28.72 -10.83 -26.55
N LEU A 458 -28.13 -9.63 -26.49
CA LEU A 458 -26.77 -9.39 -26.99
C LEU A 458 -25.75 -10.15 -26.15
N LEU A 459 -25.86 -10.03 -24.82
CA LEU A 459 -24.94 -10.68 -23.89
C LEU A 459 -25.02 -12.20 -23.96
N GLU A 460 -26.24 -12.78 -24.03
CA GLU A 460 -26.45 -14.22 -24.18
C GLU A 460 -25.78 -14.75 -25.46
N ARG A 461 -26.02 -14.11 -26.61
CA ARG A 461 -25.36 -14.47 -27.87
C ARG A 461 -23.84 -14.39 -27.80
N ALA A 462 -23.29 -13.39 -27.08
CA ALA A 462 -21.85 -13.27 -26.89
C ALA A 462 -21.31 -14.40 -26.00
N MET A 463 -22.04 -14.77 -24.93
CA MET A 463 -21.69 -15.88 -24.05
C MET A 463 -21.58 -17.20 -24.81
N GLU A 464 -22.57 -17.51 -25.65
CA GLU A 464 -22.60 -18.72 -26.48
C GLU A 464 -21.48 -18.70 -27.53
N ARG A 465 -21.39 -17.62 -28.33
CA ARG A 465 -20.44 -17.51 -29.45
C ARG A 465 -18.98 -17.53 -29.01
N LEU A 466 -18.66 -16.90 -27.85
CA LEU A 466 -17.31 -16.77 -27.33
C LEU A 466 -17.00 -17.82 -26.23
N SER A 467 -17.94 -18.71 -25.91
CA SER A 467 -17.82 -19.72 -24.84
C SER A 467 -17.36 -19.11 -23.51
N LEU A 468 -17.98 -18.00 -23.13
CA LEU A 468 -17.60 -17.27 -21.91
C LEU A 468 -18.14 -17.96 -20.64
N SER A 469 -17.38 -17.87 -19.55
CA SER A 469 -17.80 -18.42 -18.26
C SER A 469 -18.83 -17.53 -17.54
N ALA A 470 -19.53 -18.07 -16.52
CA ALA A 470 -20.39 -17.27 -15.65
C ALA A 470 -19.65 -16.12 -14.97
N ARG A 471 -18.35 -16.30 -14.65
CA ARG A 471 -17.52 -15.23 -14.10
C ARG A 471 -17.29 -14.12 -15.13
N ALA A 472 -17.08 -14.46 -16.39
CA ALA A 472 -16.98 -13.48 -17.47
C ALA A 472 -18.28 -12.67 -17.62
N TYR A 473 -19.45 -13.30 -17.45
CA TYR A 473 -20.73 -12.62 -17.41
C TYR A 473 -20.76 -11.53 -16.34
N ASP A 474 -20.42 -11.86 -15.09
CA ASP A 474 -20.38 -10.89 -13.98
C ASP A 474 -19.41 -9.74 -14.27
N ARG A 475 -18.23 -10.03 -14.86
CA ARG A 475 -17.23 -9.02 -15.21
C ARG A 475 -17.71 -8.07 -16.29
N ILE A 476 -18.38 -8.60 -17.32
CA ILE A 476 -18.99 -7.78 -18.39
C ILE A 476 -20.04 -6.84 -17.78
N LEU A 477 -20.90 -7.31 -16.88
CA LEU A 477 -21.90 -6.48 -16.22
C LEU A 477 -21.27 -5.36 -15.40
N LYS A 478 -20.24 -5.67 -14.61
CA LYS A 478 -19.51 -4.66 -13.82
C LYS A 478 -18.86 -3.59 -14.70
N ALA A 479 -18.23 -4.01 -15.79
CA ALA A 479 -17.62 -3.10 -16.75
C ALA A 479 -18.69 -2.25 -17.46
N ALA A 480 -19.79 -2.85 -17.92
CA ALA A 480 -20.91 -2.15 -18.56
C ALA A 480 -21.55 -1.12 -17.61
N ARG A 481 -21.70 -1.45 -16.31
CA ARG A 481 -22.19 -0.49 -15.32
C ARG A 481 -21.23 0.71 -15.19
N THR A 482 -19.93 0.45 -15.19
CA THR A 482 -18.92 1.51 -15.13
C THR A 482 -18.93 2.40 -16.38
N ILE A 483 -19.12 1.81 -17.56
CA ILE A 483 -19.25 2.54 -18.82
C ILE A 483 -20.49 3.45 -18.79
N ALA A 484 -21.62 2.95 -18.29
CA ALA A 484 -22.83 3.74 -18.13
C ALA A 484 -22.66 4.88 -17.10
N ASP A 485 -21.95 4.64 -15.97
CA ASP A 485 -21.64 5.66 -14.97
C ASP A 485 -20.75 6.78 -15.56
N LEU A 486 -19.72 6.42 -16.33
CA LEU A 486 -18.87 7.38 -17.06
C LEU A 486 -19.65 8.24 -18.06
N ALA A 487 -20.68 7.67 -18.65
CA ALA A 487 -21.57 8.37 -19.57
C ALA A 487 -22.72 9.13 -18.85
N GLY A 488 -22.78 9.09 -17.51
CA GLY A 488 -23.81 9.75 -16.70
C GLY A 488 -25.20 9.14 -16.84
N ARG A 489 -25.29 7.84 -17.21
CA ARG A 489 -26.59 7.14 -17.39
C ARG A 489 -26.97 6.30 -16.18
N ALA A 490 -28.26 6.35 -15.84
CA ALA A 490 -28.82 5.52 -14.77
C ALA A 490 -28.89 4.04 -15.19
N ASP A 491 -29.24 3.75 -16.46
CA ASP A 491 -29.42 2.42 -16.98
C ASP A 491 -28.26 2.00 -17.89
N ILE A 492 -28.00 0.70 -17.94
CA ILE A 492 -27.07 0.09 -18.88
C ILE A 492 -27.78 -0.06 -20.22
N VAL A 493 -27.19 0.41 -21.31
CA VAL A 493 -27.72 0.29 -22.65
C VAL A 493 -26.90 -0.71 -23.48
N GLN A 494 -27.45 -1.13 -24.62
CA GLN A 494 -26.84 -2.13 -25.52
C GLN A 494 -25.41 -1.76 -25.94
N ALA A 495 -25.12 -0.47 -26.13
CA ALA A 495 -23.78 0.02 -26.47
C ALA A 495 -22.74 -0.25 -25.36
N ASP A 496 -23.14 -0.14 -24.07
CA ASP A 496 -22.29 -0.40 -22.92
C ASP A 496 -21.90 -1.87 -22.83
N ILE A 497 -22.89 -2.77 -23.09
CA ILE A 497 -22.66 -4.22 -23.15
C ILE A 497 -21.72 -4.56 -24.31
N ALA A 498 -21.93 -3.96 -25.48
CA ALA A 498 -21.09 -4.19 -26.67
C ALA A 498 -19.64 -3.74 -26.41
N GLU A 499 -19.44 -2.57 -25.78
CA GLU A 499 -18.11 -2.08 -25.39
C GLU A 499 -17.47 -3.03 -24.36
N ALA A 500 -18.20 -3.45 -23.31
CA ALA A 500 -17.69 -4.33 -22.26
C ALA A 500 -17.29 -5.72 -22.77
N ILE A 501 -18.03 -6.29 -23.74
CA ILE A 501 -17.71 -7.58 -24.37
C ILE A 501 -16.35 -7.51 -25.11
N ASN A 502 -16.02 -6.38 -25.74
CA ASN A 502 -14.76 -6.23 -26.45
C ASN A 502 -13.55 -6.34 -25.54
N TYR A 503 -13.67 -6.04 -24.24
CA TYR A 503 -12.61 -6.18 -23.27
C TYR A 503 -12.45 -7.61 -22.71
N ARG A 504 -13.04 -8.64 -23.37
CA ARG A 504 -12.86 -10.06 -23.01
C ARG A 504 -12.19 -10.85 -24.14
N SER A 505 -11.27 -10.22 -24.86
CA SER A 505 -10.62 -10.81 -26.05
C SER A 505 -9.81 -12.08 -25.74
N LEU A 506 -9.18 -12.19 -24.57
CA LEU A 506 -8.38 -13.35 -24.18
C LEU A 506 -9.19 -14.56 -23.70
N ASP A 507 -10.48 -14.39 -23.40
CA ASP A 507 -11.36 -15.50 -23.03
C ASP A 507 -11.75 -16.33 -24.27
N ARG A 508 -11.51 -15.80 -25.47
CA ARG A 508 -11.77 -16.51 -26.71
C ARG A 508 -10.86 -17.73 -26.79
N GLY A 509 -11.39 -18.94 -26.78
CA GLY A 509 -10.66 -20.21 -26.80
C GLY A 509 -9.76 -20.45 -28.01
N ASN A 510 -9.53 -19.44 -28.85
CA ASN A 510 -8.77 -19.46 -30.09
C ASN A 510 -7.43 -18.70 -30.02
N TRP A 511 -7.04 -18.15 -28.86
CA TRP A 511 -5.75 -17.50 -28.75
C TRP A 511 -4.62 -18.52 -28.88
N GLY A 512 -3.84 -18.44 -29.95
CA GLY A 512 -2.74 -19.39 -30.23
C GLY A 512 -3.13 -20.65 -31.00
N ARG A 513 -4.35 -20.74 -31.57
CA ARG A 513 -4.76 -21.79 -32.51
C ARG A 513 -4.51 -21.37 -33.94
#